data_1718630664d6eafc20bffddaf9bc5390
#
_entry.id   1718630664d6eafc20bffddaf9bc5390
#
_cell.length_a   1.000
_cell.length_b   1.000
_cell.length_c   1.000
_cell.angle_alpha   90.00
_cell.angle_beta   90.00
_cell.angle_gamma   90.00
#
_symmetry.space_group_name_H-M   'P 1'
#
loop_
_entity.id
_entity.type
_entity.pdbx_description
1 polymer ?
#
loop_
_entity_poly.entity_id
_entity_poly.type
_entity_poly.pdbx_seq_one_letter_code
_entity_poly.pdbx_strand_id
1 'polypeptide(L)'
;MTQEEEEVVLLDYWPSPFGTMARIALVEKGVNYIHKFEDLSKKSPLLLEMNPVHHKIPVLVHKGKSICESNIIIQYIDEIWKNNFPLLPSEPYQRAKARFLVDFINKKVHGSSIKVWMGQSEEQEDGKKELVEWSKFLEEELGDKLYFGGDVFGFVDIALVPFYNWFIVFKTFANFNTIEIECPKLVMWGERCLKRDSVSKSLPTSDQVYQAYLEFKKDEVWKDKSPLMPSDPYKRAQARFWADFIDKKIYENGKRIWTTKGEDQEAAKKEFIELLKLLEGELGDKPYFNGENFGFVDLALIPFYSWFPTFEKFGNFNIEKECPKFVAWANKCIHKDSVSKSLAEPNKVYEYVLKFKQQLGLP
;
A
#
# COMPACT_ATOMS: atom_id res chain seq x y z
N MET A 1 27.98 -25.53 -24.94
CA MET A 1 27.17 -25.01 -23.84
C MET A 1 26.16 -24.08 -24.45
N THR A 2 24.89 -24.36 -24.29
CA THR A 2 23.79 -23.54 -24.82
C THR A 2 23.72 -22.23 -23.99
N GLN A 3 23.29 -21.13 -24.61
CA GLN A 3 23.16 -19.81 -23.94
C GLN A 3 22.30 -19.84 -22.64
N GLU A 4 21.46 -20.86 -22.47
CA GLU A 4 20.62 -21.06 -21.27
C GLU A 4 21.40 -21.45 -20.01
N GLU A 5 22.62 -22.02 -20.16
CA GLU A 5 23.42 -22.50 -19.01
C GLU A 5 24.16 -21.37 -18.27
N GLU A 6 24.27 -20.17 -18.86
CA GLU A 6 24.93 -19.00 -18.27
C GLU A 6 23.96 -17.87 -17.88
N GLU A 7 22.66 -18.08 -18.10
CA GLU A 7 21.67 -17.04 -17.83
C GLU A 7 21.57 -16.71 -16.32
N VAL A 8 21.69 -15.42 -16.02
CA VAL A 8 21.50 -14.87 -14.66
C VAL A 8 20.19 -14.09 -14.65
N VAL A 9 19.26 -14.49 -13.80
CA VAL A 9 17.94 -13.85 -13.63
C VAL A 9 17.79 -13.36 -12.20
N LEU A 10 17.37 -12.12 -12.03
CA LEU A 10 17.02 -11.56 -10.72
C LEU A 10 15.51 -11.32 -10.66
N LEU A 11 14.83 -12.06 -9.76
CA LEU A 11 13.44 -11.81 -9.39
C LEU A 11 13.44 -10.77 -8.27
N ASP A 12 12.78 -9.63 -8.50
CA ASP A 12 12.93 -8.49 -7.61
C ASP A 12 11.72 -7.54 -7.69
N TYR A 13 11.62 -6.67 -6.70
CA TYR A 13 10.69 -5.54 -6.65
C TYR A 13 11.50 -4.25 -6.58
N TRP A 14 11.31 -3.35 -7.55
CA TRP A 14 12.20 -2.20 -7.76
C TRP A 14 12.43 -1.34 -6.50
N PRO A 15 11.42 -0.99 -5.69
CA PRO A 15 11.62 -0.20 -4.47
C PRO A 15 12.27 -0.96 -3.31
N SER A 16 12.45 -2.28 -3.41
CA SER A 16 12.99 -3.09 -2.33
C SER A 16 14.46 -2.77 -2.04
N PRO A 17 14.85 -2.42 -0.80
CA PRO A 17 16.24 -2.24 -0.43
C PRO A 17 17.04 -3.52 -0.61
N PHE A 18 16.44 -4.68 -0.32
CA PHE A 18 17.07 -5.99 -0.46
C PHE A 18 17.33 -6.38 -1.92
N GLY A 19 16.41 -6.04 -2.82
CA GLY A 19 16.62 -6.19 -4.26
C GLY A 19 17.69 -5.27 -4.79
N THR A 20 17.70 -4.02 -4.31
CA THR A 20 18.74 -3.04 -4.63
C THR A 20 20.14 -3.55 -4.28
N MET A 21 20.31 -4.21 -3.13
CA MET A 21 21.59 -4.81 -2.74
C MET A 21 22.10 -5.80 -3.80
N ALA A 22 21.22 -6.68 -4.29
CA ALA A 22 21.57 -7.67 -5.32
C ALA A 22 21.93 -6.98 -6.66
N ARG A 23 21.15 -5.95 -7.06
CA ARG A 23 21.44 -5.16 -8.27
C ARG A 23 22.80 -4.50 -8.21
N ILE A 24 23.12 -3.81 -7.10
CA ILE A 24 24.41 -3.15 -6.92
C ILE A 24 25.55 -4.18 -7.02
N ALA A 25 25.43 -5.32 -6.35
CA ALA A 25 26.46 -6.37 -6.38
C ALA A 25 26.69 -6.92 -7.79
N LEU A 26 25.62 -7.18 -8.56
CA LEU A 26 25.72 -7.63 -9.94
C LEU A 26 26.43 -6.59 -10.82
N VAL A 27 26.08 -5.31 -10.68
CA VAL A 27 26.71 -4.22 -11.45
C VAL A 27 28.16 -4.04 -11.05
N GLU A 28 28.53 -4.07 -9.75
CA GLU A 28 29.92 -4.00 -9.28
C GLU A 28 30.78 -5.13 -9.85
N LYS A 29 30.19 -6.31 -10.05
CA LYS A 29 30.88 -7.45 -10.65
C LYS A 29 30.81 -7.49 -12.17
N GLY A 30 30.15 -6.53 -12.81
CA GLY A 30 30.01 -6.47 -14.27
C GLY A 30 29.18 -7.62 -14.83
N VAL A 31 28.24 -8.16 -14.07
CA VAL A 31 27.40 -9.29 -14.46
C VAL A 31 26.17 -8.79 -15.22
N ASN A 32 26.00 -9.26 -16.43
CA ASN A 32 24.74 -9.06 -17.16
C ASN A 32 23.68 -9.99 -16.60
N TYR A 33 22.50 -9.47 -16.34
CA TYR A 33 21.37 -10.25 -15.81
C TYR A 33 20.04 -9.80 -16.40
N ILE A 34 19.07 -10.70 -16.38
CA ILE A 34 17.69 -10.40 -16.72
C ILE A 34 16.96 -10.02 -15.44
N HIS A 35 16.43 -8.80 -15.40
CA HIS A 35 15.58 -8.37 -14.30
C HIS A 35 14.12 -8.78 -14.57
N LYS A 36 13.55 -9.59 -13.69
CA LYS A 36 12.11 -9.93 -13.69
C LYS A 36 11.43 -9.25 -12.51
N PHE A 37 10.57 -8.31 -12.83
CA PHE A 37 9.77 -7.59 -11.83
C PHE A 37 8.70 -8.51 -11.23
N GLU A 38 8.58 -8.47 -9.91
CA GLU A 38 7.57 -9.21 -9.14
C GLU A 38 6.51 -8.24 -8.58
N ASP A 39 5.25 -8.58 -8.80
CA ASP A 39 4.13 -7.96 -8.11
C ASP A 39 3.92 -8.66 -6.76
N LEU A 40 4.23 -7.98 -5.66
CA LEU A 40 4.14 -8.57 -4.32
C LEU A 40 2.69 -8.88 -3.88
N SER A 41 1.70 -8.24 -4.50
CA SER A 41 0.27 -8.52 -4.28
C SER A 41 -0.18 -9.79 -5.01
N LYS A 42 0.48 -10.11 -6.15
CA LYS A 42 0.18 -11.26 -6.99
C LYS A 42 1.48 -11.94 -7.44
N LYS A 43 2.13 -12.63 -6.51
CA LYS A 43 3.42 -13.31 -6.72
C LYS A 43 3.36 -14.28 -7.91
N SER A 44 4.42 -14.24 -8.74
CA SER A 44 4.49 -15.09 -9.93
C SER A 44 4.66 -16.58 -9.57
N PRO A 45 4.22 -17.51 -10.43
CA PRO A 45 4.52 -18.94 -10.25
C PRO A 45 6.02 -19.21 -10.15
N LEU A 46 6.84 -18.47 -10.91
CA LEU A 46 8.29 -18.60 -10.88
C LEU A 46 8.88 -18.24 -9.52
N LEU A 47 8.40 -17.16 -8.89
CA LEU A 47 8.86 -16.79 -7.54
C LEU A 47 8.49 -17.87 -6.51
N LEU A 48 7.28 -18.42 -6.61
CA LEU A 48 6.82 -19.46 -5.70
C LEU A 48 7.61 -20.77 -5.87
N GLU A 49 8.00 -21.10 -7.10
CA GLU A 49 8.86 -22.26 -7.43
C GLU A 49 10.29 -22.03 -6.94
N MET A 50 10.89 -20.87 -7.23
CA MET A 50 12.29 -20.60 -6.94
C MET A 50 12.57 -20.25 -5.47
N ASN A 51 11.55 -19.83 -4.71
CA ASN A 51 11.65 -19.61 -3.26
C ASN A 51 10.45 -20.22 -2.51
N PRO A 52 10.32 -21.55 -2.49
CA PRO A 52 9.13 -22.22 -1.92
C PRO A 52 9.02 -22.10 -0.39
N VAL A 53 10.12 -21.71 0.30
CA VAL A 53 10.15 -21.60 1.77
C VAL A 53 9.60 -20.25 2.24
N HIS A 54 10.07 -19.17 1.64
CA HIS A 54 9.75 -17.82 2.14
C HIS A 54 8.83 -17.04 1.20
N HIS A 55 8.76 -17.40 -0.09
CA HIS A 55 8.01 -16.69 -1.11
C HIS A 55 8.35 -15.19 -1.16
N LYS A 56 9.62 -14.84 -0.93
CA LYS A 56 10.11 -13.47 -0.84
C LYS A 56 11.12 -13.16 -1.95
N ILE A 57 11.23 -11.89 -2.29
CA ILE A 57 12.29 -11.32 -3.13
C ILE A 57 13.43 -10.73 -2.25
N PRO A 58 14.63 -10.56 -2.78
CA PRO A 58 15.10 -11.00 -4.10
C PRO A 58 15.39 -12.50 -4.18
N VAL A 59 15.32 -13.03 -5.42
CA VAL A 59 15.83 -14.37 -5.76
C VAL A 59 16.75 -14.24 -6.96
N LEU A 60 18.00 -14.68 -6.84
CA LEU A 60 18.91 -14.81 -7.95
C LEU A 60 18.81 -16.23 -8.51
N VAL A 61 18.52 -16.36 -9.79
CA VAL A 61 18.58 -17.65 -10.49
C VAL A 61 19.82 -17.66 -11.37
N HIS A 62 20.70 -18.61 -11.15
CA HIS A 62 21.93 -18.80 -11.93
C HIS A 62 22.08 -20.28 -12.30
N LYS A 63 22.17 -20.57 -13.60
CA LYS A 63 22.26 -21.95 -14.13
C LYS A 63 21.11 -22.83 -13.63
N GLY A 64 19.90 -22.28 -13.64
CA GLY A 64 18.68 -22.97 -13.17
C GLY A 64 18.58 -23.18 -11.65
N LYS A 65 19.54 -22.71 -10.85
CA LYS A 65 19.55 -22.82 -9.38
C LYS A 65 19.18 -21.50 -8.73
N SER A 66 18.24 -21.55 -7.79
CA SER A 66 17.82 -20.38 -7.02
C SER A 66 18.72 -20.11 -5.82
N ILE A 67 19.10 -18.88 -5.62
CA ILE A 67 19.78 -18.36 -4.43
C ILE A 67 18.86 -17.31 -3.81
N CYS A 68 18.48 -17.55 -2.55
CA CYS A 68 17.61 -16.66 -1.79
C CYS A 68 18.42 -15.93 -0.70
N GLU A 69 17.81 -14.92 -0.07
CA GLU A 69 18.38 -14.02 0.93
C GLU A 69 19.45 -13.07 0.35
N SER A 70 19.18 -11.77 0.42
CA SER A 70 20.04 -10.72 -0.19
C SER A 70 21.50 -10.80 0.22
N ASN A 71 21.79 -11.08 1.50
CA ASN A 71 23.15 -11.22 1.99
C ASN A 71 23.86 -12.44 1.44
N ILE A 72 23.14 -13.54 1.23
CA ILE A 72 23.68 -14.76 0.62
C ILE A 72 23.89 -14.52 -0.87
N ILE A 73 22.96 -13.84 -1.53
CA ILE A 73 23.06 -13.48 -2.95
C ILE A 73 24.34 -12.66 -3.19
N ILE A 74 24.60 -11.61 -2.38
CA ILE A 74 25.83 -10.78 -2.55
C ILE A 74 27.09 -11.62 -2.38
N GLN A 75 27.13 -12.50 -1.36
CA GLN A 75 28.28 -13.37 -1.13
C GLN A 75 28.48 -14.37 -2.29
N TYR A 76 27.39 -14.97 -2.76
CA TYR A 76 27.43 -15.86 -3.94
C TYR A 76 27.95 -15.13 -5.18
N ILE A 77 27.48 -13.91 -5.44
CA ILE A 77 27.96 -13.08 -6.55
C ILE A 77 29.46 -12.82 -6.41
N ASP A 78 29.92 -12.48 -5.20
CA ASP A 78 31.35 -12.23 -4.95
C ASP A 78 32.23 -13.48 -5.14
N GLU A 79 31.71 -14.65 -4.77
CA GLU A 79 32.44 -15.93 -4.89
C GLU A 79 32.49 -16.45 -6.32
N ILE A 80 31.47 -16.23 -7.13
CA ILE A 80 31.40 -16.75 -8.52
C ILE A 80 32.15 -15.82 -9.49
N TRP A 81 31.89 -14.50 -9.42
CA TRP A 81 32.49 -13.54 -10.35
C TRP A 81 33.70 -12.82 -9.72
N LYS A 82 34.86 -13.47 -9.80
CA LYS A 82 36.10 -13.00 -9.17
C LYS A 82 36.88 -11.95 -9.97
N ASN A 83 36.36 -11.56 -11.13
CA ASN A 83 37.08 -10.72 -12.10
C ASN A 83 37.29 -9.26 -11.66
N ASN A 84 36.53 -8.80 -10.68
CA ASN A 84 36.60 -7.47 -10.10
C ASN A 84 36.99 -7.55 -8.61
N PHE A 85 37.19 -6.38 -7.98
CA PHE A 85 37.55 -6.31 -6.57
C PHE A 85 36.55 -7.13 -5.71
N PRO A 86 37.09 -7.86 -4.70
CA PRO A 86 36.23 -8.60 -3.77
C PRO A 86 35.34 -7.64 -3.00
N LEU A 87 34.07 -8.00 -2.87
CA LEU A 87 33.09 -7.24 -2.08
C LEU A 87 33.27 -7.50 -0.58
N LEU A 88 33.70 -8.71 -0.22
CA LEU A 88 34.03 -9.06 1.17
C LEU A 88 35.54 -8.99 1.40
N PRO A 89 35.96 -8.54 2.61
CA PRO A 89 37.36 -8.57 3.01
C PRO A 89 37.93 -9.99 2.95
N SER A 90 39.20 -10.11 2.48
CA SER A 90 39.93 -11.37 2.46
C SER A 90 40.41 -11.80 3.86
N GLU A 91 40.67 -10.83 4.74
CA GLU A 91 41.09 -11.08 6.11
C GLU A 91 39.89 -11.63 6.93
N PRO A 92 40.06 -12.78 7.65
CA PRO A 92 38.94 -13.46 8.31
C PRO A 92 38.22 -12.65 9.36
N TYR A 93 38.91 -11.88 10.19
CA TYR A 93 38.27 -11.05 11.22
C TYR A 93 37.47 -9.90 10.60
N GLN A 94 38.04 -9.19 9.62
CA GLN A 94 37.36 -8.11 8.91
C GLN A 94 36.13 -8.65 8.16
N ARG A 95 36.23 -9.83 7.58
CA ARG A 95 35.07 -10.51 6.93
C ARG A 95 33.97 -10.89 7.93
N ALA A 96 34.37 -11.36 9.11
CA ALA A 96 33.40 -11.65 10.20
C ALA A 96 32.72 -10.37 10.69
N LYS A 97 33.49 -9.29 10.87
CA LYS A 97 32.97 -7.96 11.25
C LYS A 97 32.02 -7.40 10.17
N ALA A 98 32.35 -7.52 8.90
CA ALA A 98 31.50 -7.10 7.81
C ALA A 98 30.13 -7.86 7.81
N ARG A 99 30.15 -9.16 8.04
CA ARG A 99 28.93 -9.98 8.18
C ARG A 99 28.09 -9.56 9.39
N PHE A 100 28.72 -9.28 10.51
CA PHE A 100 28.05 -8.76 11.70
C PHE A 100 27.34 -7.43 11.42
N LEU A 101 28.03 -6.47 10.78
CA LEU A 101 27.45 -5.17 10.44
C LEU A 101 26.28 -5.30 9.46
N VAL A 102 26.36 -6.18 8.48
CA VAL A 102 25.26 -6.42 7.54
C VAL A 102 24.06 -7.09 8.22
N ASP A 103 24.29 -8.03 9.12
CA ASP A 103 23.20 -8.61 9.96
C ASP A 103 22.55 -7.54 10.87
N PHE A 104 23.37 -6.67 11.46
CA PHE A 104 22.92 -5.53 12.25
C PHE A 104 22.04 -4.57 11.42
N ILE A 105 22.48 -4.18 10.22
CA ILE A 105 21.74 -3.33 9.30
C ILE A 105 20.39 -3.97 8.98
N ASN A 106 20.38 -5.23 8.61
CA ASN A 106 19.14 -5.93 8.23
C ASN A 106 18.15 -6.12 9.37
N LYS A 107 18.62 -6.25 10.62
CA LYS A 107 17.76 -6.44 11.78
C LYS A 107 17.36 -5.12 12.43
N LYS A 108 18.33 -4.23 12.65
CA LYS A 108 18.12 -3.00 13.42
C LYS A 108 17.72 -1.83 12.54
N VAL A 109 18.51 -1.50 11.54
CA VAL A 109 18.21 -0.36 10.65
C VAL A 109 16.92 -0.60 9.85
N HIS A 110 16.76 -1.78 9.28
CA HIS A 110 15.52 -2.15 8.59
C HIS A 110 14.33 -2.18 9.55
N GLY A 111 14.45 -2.79 10.73
CA GLY A 111 13.36 -2.86 11.71
C GLY A 111 12.86 -1.47 12.12
N SER A 112 13.78 -0.57 12.45
CA SER A 112 13.44 0.81 12.80
C SER A 112 12.93 1.62 11.60
N SER A 113 13.47 1.36 10.41
CA SER A 113 12.94 1.94 9.16
C SER A 113 11.49 1.55 8.90
N ILE A 114 11.12 0.31 9.17
CA ILE A 114 9.72 -0.14 9.07
C ILE A 114 8.83 0.59 10.08
N LYS A 115 9.29 0.81 11.31
CA LYS A 115 8.53 1.61 12.29
C LYS A 115 8.30 3.04 11.82
N VAL A 116 9.30 3.69 11.21
CA VAL A 116 9.14 5.03 10.60
C VAL A 116 8.19 5.00 9.42
N TRP A 117 8.28 3.95 8.60
CA TRP A 117 7.50 3.78 7.38
C TRP A 117 6.02 3.47 7.67
N MET A 118 5.76 2.52 8.58
CA MET A 118 4.45 1.92 8.82
C MET A 118 3.83 2.37 10.15
N GLY A 119 4.64 2.70 11.13
CA GLY A 119 4.22 3.03 12.49
C GLY A 119 3.33 4.27 12.56
N GLN A 120 2.54 4.35 13.61
CA GLN A 120 1.66 5.49 13.90
C GLN A 120 2.10 6.13 15.22
N SER A 121 2.01 7.47 15.25
CA SER A 121 2.27 8.24 16.50
C SER A 121 3.53 7.80 17.26
N GLU A 122 3.37 7.13 18.39
CA GLU A 122 4.45 6.74 19.30
C GLU A 122 5.43 5.76 18.64
N GLU A 123 4.95 4.76 17.92
CA GLU A 123 5.80 3.77 17.24
C GLU A 123 6.67 4.40 16.16
N GLN A 124 6.15 5.38 15.43
CA GLN A 124 6.92 6.12 14.43
C GLN A 124 8.02 6.95 15.09
N GLU A 125 7.72 7.64 16.20
CA GLU A 125 8.70 8.42 16.95
C GLU A 125 9.79 7.53 17.57
N ASP A 126 9.43 6.36 18.07
CA ASP A 126 10.40 5.38 18.57
C ASP A 126 11.29 4.84 17.43
N GLY A 127 10.71 4.57 16.27
CA GLY A 127 11.49 4.20 15.08
C GLY A 127 12.50 5.27 14.67
N LYS A 128 12.13 6.55 14.74
CA LYS A 128 13.05 7.68 14.48
C LYS A 128 14.21 7.74 15.48
N LYS A 129 13.91 7.61 16.78
CA LYS A 129 14.95 7.59 17.84
C LYS A 129 15.93 6.42 17.64
N GLU A 130 15.39 5.23 17.41
CA GLU A 130 16.21 4.04 17.13
C GLU A 130 17.09 4.23 15.89
N LEU A 131 16.56 4.79 14.79
CA LEU A 131 17.36 5.06 13.59
C LEU A 131 18.52 6.02 13.83
N VAL A 132 18.33 7.04 14.67
CA VAL A 132 19.42 7.95 15.06
C VAL A 132 20.47 7.19 15.84
N GLU A 133 20.07 6.37 16.82
CA GLU A 133 21.01 5.56 17.62
C GLU A 133 21.83 4.61 16.73
N TRP A 134 21.16 3.89 15.83
CA TRP A 134 21.84 2.97 14.91
C TRP A 134 22.71 3.68 13.89
N SER A 135 22.32 4.89 13.46
CA SER A 135 23.13 5.69 12.56
C SER A 135 24.41 6.20 13.24
N LYS A 136 24.32 6.60 14.51
CA LYS A 136 25.52 6.96 15.31
C LYS A 136 26.47 5.78 15.45
N PHE A 137 25.97 4.60 15.80
CA PHE A 137 26.79 3.39 15.86
C PHE A 137 27.49 3.11 14.52
N LEU A 138 26.77 3.21 13.41
CA LEU A 138 27.35 3.01 12.07
C LEU A 138 28.35 4.12 11.71
N GLU A 139 28.12 5.36 12.12
CA GLU A 139 29.07 6.46 11.93
C GLU A 139 30.37 6.22 12.72
N GLU A 140 30.30 5.70 13.94
CA GLU A 140 31.49 5.30 14.73
C GLU A 140 32.26 4.17 14.04
N GLU A 141 31.55 3.15 13.52
CA GLU A 141 32.16 2.04 12.78
C GLU A 141 32.81 2.50 11.45
N LEU A 142 32.21 3.48 10.77
CA LEU A 142 32.77 4.12 9.58
C LEU A 142 34.04 4.90 9.94
N GLY A 143 33.99 5.71 11.00
CA GLY A 143 35.13 6.58 11.40
C GLY A 143 35.49 7.58 10.32
N ASP A 144 36.78 7.65 10.01
CA ASP A 144 37.34 8.54 8.95
C ASP A 144 37.55 7.81 7.62
N LYS A 145 37.11 6.57 7.49
CA LYS A 145 37.25 5.78 6.27
C LYS A 145 36.33 6.30 5.16
N LEU A 146 36.74 6.10 3.92
CA LEU A 146 35.90 6.43 2.75
C LEU A 146 34.67 5.52 2.66
N TYR A 147 34.84 4.23 2.94
CA TYR A 147 33.84 3.19 2.96
C TYR A 147 34.05 2.29 4.16
N PHE A 148 33.06 1.46 4.50
CA PHE A 148 33.17 0.57 5.66
C PHE A 148 34.32 -0.42 5.57
N GLY A 149 34.71 -0.80 4.34
CA GLY A 149 35.91 -1.61 4.05
C GLY A 149 37.23 -0.84 3.98
N GLY A 150 37.26 0.46 4.28
CA GLY A 150 38.42 1.35 4.11
C GLY A 150 38.26 2.19 2.85
N ASP A 151 39.19 2.03 1.88
CA ASP A 151 39.16 2.79 0.63
C ASP A 151 38.31 2.12 -0.47
N VAL A 152 37.84 0.92 -0.22
CA VAL A 152 37.10 0.10 -1.19
C VAL A 152 35.64 -0.01 -0.78
N PHE A 153 34.73 0.32 -1.73
CA PHE A 153 33.33 0.07 -1.62
C PHE A 153 33.06 -1.44 -1.60
N GLY A 154 32.28 -1.92 -0.62
CA GLY A 154 32.12 -3.36 -0.42
C GLY A 154 30.81 -3.78 0.22
N PHE A 155 30.82 -4.94 0.84
CA PHE A 155 29.66 -5.66 1.32
C PHE A 155 28.76 -4.86 2.29
N VAL A 156 29.38 -4.15 3.23
CA VAL A 156 28.63 -3.32 4.21
C VAL A 156 28.01 -2.10 3.53
N ASP A 157 28.77 -1.48 2.62
CA ASP A 157 28.30 -0.31 1.88
C ASP A 157 27.10 -0.68 0.99
N ILE A 158 27.17 -1.82 0.29
CA ILE A 158 26.07 -2.36 -0.52
C ILE A 158 24.83 -2.62 0.33
N ALA A 159 25.01 -3.11 1.54
CA ALA A 159 23.89 -3.41 2.44
C ALA A 159 23.22 -2.15 3.02
N LEU A 160 24.00 -1.09 3.25
CA LEU A 160 23.49 0.11 3.93
C LEU A 160 22.92 1.16 2.97
N VAL A 161 23.52 1.34 1.79
CA VAL A 161 23.17 2.45 0.89
C VAL A 161 21.71 2.46 0.42
N PRO A 162 21.00 1.32 0.25
CA PRO A 162 19.59 1.33 -0.05
C PRO A 162 18.73 1.93 1.07
N PHE A 163 19.10 1.74 2.33
CA PHE A 163 18.44 2.35 3.48
C PHE A 163 18.74 3.84 3.60
N TYR A 164 19.95 4.25 3.26
CA TYR A 164 20.29 5.67 3.18
C TYR A 164 19.41 6.41 2.17
N ASN A 165 19.10 5.79 1.03
CA ASN A 165 18.13 6.33 0.08
C ASN A 165 16.71 6.45 0.68
N TRP A 166 16.32 5.55 1.57
CA TRP A 166 15.05 5.67 2.31
C TRP A 166 15.06 6.83 3.31
N PHE A 167 16.19 7.11 3.97
CA PHE A 167 16.30 8.24 4.89
C PHE A 167 16.01 9.57 4.20
N ILE A 168 16.44 9.72 2.94
CA ILE A 168 16.12 10.90 2.11
C ILE A 168 14.58 11.05 1.95
N VAL A 169 13.89 9.95 1.75
CA VAL A 169 12.42 9.95 1.59
C VAL A 169 11.71 10.20 2.93
N PHE A 170 12.23 9.67 4.05
CA PHE A 170 11.69 9.91 5.40
C PHE A 170 11.66 11.38 5.76
N LYS A 171 12.58 12.18 5.25
CA LYS A 171 12.58 13.64 5.39
C LYS A 171 11.28 14.27 4.86
N THR A 172 10.78 13.75 3.75
CA THR A 172 9.60 14.32 3.08
C THR A 172 8.30 14.02 3.83
N PHE A 173 8.05 12.78 4.25
CA PHE A 173 6.76 12.40 4.82
C PHE A 173 6.75 12.26 6.34
N ALA A 174 7.91 11.96 6.95
CA ALA A 174 8.02 11.79 8.39
C ALA A 174 8.64 13.01 9.10
N ASN A 175 8.98 14.07 8.34
CA ASN A 175 9.70 15.24 8.81
C ASN A 175 10.95 14.86 9.64
N PHE A 176 11.72 13.88 9.13
CA PHE A 176 12.83 13.26 9.83
C PHE A 176 14.16 13.61 9.16
N ASN A 177 14.86 14.60 9.72
CA ASN A 177 16.16 15.11 9.25
C ASN A 177 17.28 14.99 10.29
N THR A 178 17.03 14.31 11.40
CA THR A 178 17.94 14.23 12.55
C THR A 178 19.25 13.54 12.19
N ILE A 179 19.22 12.53 11.30
CA ILE A 179 20.43 11.82 10.85
C ILE A 179 21.37 12.77 10.12
N GLU A 180 20.88 13.70 9.31
CA GLU A 180 21.68 14.68 8.60
C GLU A 180 22.42 15.61 9.59
N ILE A 181 21.83 15.89 10.73
CA ILE A 181 22.40 16.79 11.74
C ILE A 181 23.37 16.06 12.64
N GLU A 182 23.06 14.86 13.07
CA GLU A 182 23.77 14.14 14.12
C GLU A 182 24.81 13.14 13.60
N CYS A 183 24.75 12.78 12.30
CA CYS A 183 25.65 11.80 11.70
C CYS A 183 26.27 12.32 10.38
N PRO A 184 27.06 13.42 10.41
CA PRO A 184 27.55 14.09 9.20
C PRO A 184 28.55 13.22 8.39
N LYS A 185 29.31 12.34 9.04
CA LYS A 185 30.24 11.44 8.32
C LYS A 185 29.46 10.38 7.54
N LEU A 186 28.37 9.87 8.13
CA LEU A 186 27.49 8.92 7.47
C LEU A 186 26.78 9.58 6.27
N VAL A 187 26.42 10.84 6.37
CA VAL A 187 25.84 11.62 5.27
C VAL A 187 26.85 11.77 4.13
N MET A 188 28.10 12.19 4.44
CA MET A 188 29.16 12.31 3.43
C MET A 188 29.48 10.97 2.77
N TRP A 189 29.43 9.87 3.52
CA TRP A 189 29.55 8.51 2.99
C TRP A 189 28.39 8.19 2.02
N GLY A 190 27.15 8.45 2.42
CA GLY A 190 25.97 8.21 1.61
C GLY A 190 26.00 8.98 0.28
N GLU A 191 26.33 10.28 0.33
CA GLU A 191 26.47 11.11 -0.87
C GLU A 191 27.58 10.61 -1.81
N ARG A 192 28.67 10.08 -1.25
CA ARG A 192 29.74 9.45 -2.03
C ARG A 192 29.25 8.17 -2.71
N CYS A 193 28.51 7.34 -1.98
CA CYS A 193 27.94 6.11 -2.51
C CYS A 193 26.94 6.40 -3.64
N LEU A 194 26.08 7.40 -3.50
CA LEU A 194 25.11 7.77 -4.53
C LEU A 194 25.73 8.20 -5.86
N LYS A 195 26.97 8.70 -5.84
CA LYS A 195 27.72 9.11 -7.06
C LYS A 195 28.35 7.93 -7.80
N ARG A 196 28.34 6.72 -7.23
CA ARG A 196 28.85 5.52 -7.92
C ARG A 196 27.84 5.05 -8.96
N ASP A 197 28.36 4.71 -10.15
CA ASP A 197 27.53 4.20 -11.26
C ASP A 197 26.70 2.97 -10.89
N SER A 198 27.30 2.04 -10.14
CA SER A 198 26.65 0.83 -9.66
C SER A 198 25.46 1.12 -8.74
N VAL A 199 25.57 2.15 -7.91
CA VAL A 199 24.55 2.59 -6.96
C VAL A 199 23.49 3.39 -7.68
N SER A 200 23.86 4.44 -8.41
CA SER A 200 22.93 5.35 -9.08
C SER A 200 22.05 4.64 -10.12
N LYS A 201 22.56 3.63 -10.82
CA LYS A 201 21.83 2.82 -11.79
C LYS A 201 20.92 1.76 -11.14
N SER A 202 21.17 1.41 -9.89
CA SER A 202 20.45 0.34 -9.17
C SER A 202 19.42 0.86 -8.17
N LEU A 203 19.55 2.09 -7.71
CA LEU A 203 18.61 2.67 -6.76
C LEU A 203 17.29 3.11 -7.44
N PRO A 204 16.16 2.93 -6.77
CA PRO A 204 14.94 3.60 -7.16
C PRO A 204 15.08 5.11 -6.95
N THR A 205 14.36 5.90 -7.75
CA THR A 205 14.24 7.34 -7.49
C THR A 205 13.46 7.61 -6.21
N SER A 206 13.68 8.78 -5.60
CA SER A 206 12.91 9.18 -4.40
C SER A 206 11.40 9.15 -4.66
N ASP A 207 10.94 9.54 -5.87
CA ASP A 207 9.54 9.47 -6.25
C ASP A 207 9.02 8.03 -6.31
N GLN A 208 9.79 7.09 -6.85
CA GLN A 208 9.41 5.67 -6.88
C GLN A 208 9.31 5.08 -5.48
N VAL A 209 10.23 5.43 -4.58
CA VAL A 209 10.18 5.01 -3.16
C VAL A 209 8.96 5.63 -2.47
N TYR A 210 8.68 6.92 -2.73
CA TYR A 210 7.53 7.61 -2.16
C TYR A 210 6.20 7.05 -2.66
N GLN A 211 6.08 6.73 -3.96
CA GLN A 211 4.88 6.07 -4.50
C GLN A 211 4.67 4.68 -3.89
N ALA A 212 5.72 3.89 -3.73
CA ALA A 212 5.64 2.61 -3.02
C ALA A 212 5.16 2.79 -1.57
N TYR A 213 5.63 3.83 -0.88
CA TYR A 213 5.13 4.19 0.46
C TYR A 213 3.62 4.48 0.44
N LEU A 214 3.14 5.26 -0.51
CA LEU A 214 1.72 5.58 -0.62
C LEU A 214 0.86 4.34 -0.92
N GLU A 215 1.36 3.42 -1.74
CA GLU A 215 0.69 2.15 -2.03
C GLU A 215 0.60 1.27 -0.77
N PHE A 216 1.72 1.10 -0.05
CA PHE A 216 1.72 0.38 1.23
C PHE A 216 0.78 1.01 2.26
N LYS A 217 0.77 2.35 2.37
CA LYS A 217 -0.15 3.04 3.29
C LYS A 217 -1.60 2.87 2.91
N LYS A 218 -1.94 2.81 1.62
CA LYS A 218 -3.31 2.49 1.18
C LYS A 218 -3.75 1.11 1.67
N ASP A 219 -2.91 0.11 1.49
CA ASP A 219 -3.21 -1.26 1.92
C ASP A 219 -3.34 -1.35 3.45
N GLU A 220 -2.50 -0.66 4.22
CA GLU A 220 -2.54 -0.67 5.69
C GLU A 220 -3.71 0.13 6.27
N VAL A 221 -4.03 1.28 5.71
CA VAL A 221 -5.21 2.07 6.14
C VAL A 221 -6.49 1.23 6.05
N TRP A 222 -6.51 0.21 5.19
CA TRP A 222 -7.65 -0.69 5.02
C TRP A 222 -7.52 -2.01 5.79
N LYS A 223 -6.33 -2.43 6.23
CA LYS A 223 -6.12 -3.70 6.97
C LYS A 223 -6.70 -3.70 8.38
N ASP A 224 -6.59 -2.58 9.11
CA ASP A 224 -7.04 -2.45 10.51
C ASP A 224 -8.49 -1.97 10.65
N LYS A 225 -9.14 -1.58 9.55
CA LYS A 225 -10.56 -1.26 9.54
C LYS A 225 -11.32 -2.52 9.18
N SER A 226 -12.40 -2.78 9.90
CA SER A 226 -13.34 -3.86 9.55
C SER A 226 -13.57 -3.87 8.04
N PRO A 227 -13.25 -4.95 7.34
CA PRO A 227 -13.36 -4.99 5.89
C PRO A 227 -14.79 -4.67 5.50
N LEU A 228 -14.98 -3.74 4.57
CA LEU A 228 -16.32 -3.38 4.06
C LEU A 228 -17.03 -4.60 3.48
N MET A 229 -16.26 -5.52 2.89
CA MET A 229 -16.77 -6.78 2.36
C MET A 229 -16.58 -7.90 3.37
N PRO A 230 -17.61 -8.76 3.58
CA PRO A 230 -17.48 -9.95 4.42
C PRO A 230 -16.37 -10.87 3.97
N SER A 231 -15.67 -11.51 4.91
CA SER A 231 -14.64 -12.53 4.62
C SER A 231 -15.26 -13.82 4.07
N ASP A 232 -16.47 -14.15 4.49
CA ASP A 232 -17.20 -15.32 4.01
C ASP A 232 -17.60 -15.13 2.54
N PRO A 233 -17.30 -16.09 1.64
CA PRO A 233 -17.59 -15.98 0.21
C PRO A 233 -19.06 -15.82 -0.14
N TYR A 234 -19.96 -16.49 0.60
CA TYR A 234 -21.38 -16.41 0.37
C TYR A 234 -21.95 -15.04 0.78
N LYS A 235 -21.61 -14.57 1.97
CA LYS A 235 -21.98 -13.22 2.44
C LYS A 235 -21.41 -12.14 1.52
N ARG A 236 -20.21 -12.34 0.98
CA ARG A 236 -19.60 -11.43 0.00
C ARG A 236 -20.37 -11.38 -1.32
N ALA A 237 -20.88 -12.54 -1.77
CA ALA A 237 -21.74 -12.61 -2.96
C ALA A 237 -23.07 -11.90 -2.70
N GLN A 238 -23.70 -12.11 -1.53
CA GLN A 238 -24.89 -11.39 -1.12
C GLN A 238 -24.69 -9.87 -1.05
N ALA A 239 -23.57 -9.42 -0.48
CA ALA A 239 -23.25 -7.99 -0.41
C ALA A 239 -23.13 -7.36 -1.80
N ARG A 240 -22.52 -8.06 -2.76
CA ARG A 240 -22.45 -7.62 -4.17
C ARG A 240 -23.82 -7.59 -4.83
N PHE A 241 -24.64 -8.60 -4.58
CA PHE A 241 -26.00 -8.65 -5.09
C PHE A 241 -26.82 -7.45 -4.61
N TRP A 242 -26.80 -7.16 -3.31
CA TRP A 242 -27.54 -6.04 -2.74
C TRP A 242 -27.02 -4.69 -3.23
N ALA A 243 -25.71 -4.52 -3.39
CA ALA A 243 -25.15 -3.29 -3.94
C ALA A 243 -25.56 -3.07 -5.41
N ASP A 244 -25.55 -4.12 -6.24
CA ASP A 244 -26.04 -4.08 -7.63
C ASP A 244 -27.56 -3.80 -7.70
N PHE A 245 -28.32 -4.40 -6.79
CA PHE A 245 -29.76 -4.14 -6.64
C PHE A 245 -30.02 -2.66 -6.30
N ILE A 246 -29.30 -2.09 -5.36
CA ILE A 246 -29.41 -0.69 -4.96
C ILE A 246 -29.13 0.22 -6.15
N ASP A 247 -28.01 0.00 -6.82
CA ASP A 247 -27.59 0.81 -7.96
C ASP A 247 -28.63 0.79 -9.10
N LYS A 248 -29.11 -0.39 -9.47
CA LYS A 248 -30.06 -0.58 -10.57
C LYS A 248 -31.50 -0.23 -10.24
N LYS A 249 -31.96 -0.49 -9.00
CA LYS A 249 -33.37 -0.39 -8.65
C LYS A 249 -33.72 0.87 -7.86
N ILE A 250 -32.94 1.19 -6.84
CA ILE A 250 -33.22 2.37 -6.00
C ILE A 250 -33.01 3.65 -6.79
N TYR A 251 -31.89 3.74 -7.56
CA TYR A 251 -31.61 4.91 -8.37
C TYR A 251 -32.71 5.15 -9.42
N GLU A 252 -33.01 4.16 -10.24
CA GLU A 252 -33.97 4.31 -11.35
C GLU A 252 -35.40 4.63 -10.86
N ASN A 253 -35.86 3.95 -9.82
CA ASN A 253 -37.22 4.23 -9.29
C ASN A 253 -37.26 5.58 -8.56
N GLY A 254 -36.25 5.93 -7.80
CA GLY A 254 -36.12 7.26 -7.18
C GLY A 254 -36.13 8.37 -8.22
N LYS A 255 -35.44 8.19 -9.35
CA LYS A 255 -35.43 9.13 -10.47
C LYS A 255 -36.83 9.28 -11.09
N ARG A 256 -37.54 8.18 -11.32
CA ARG A 256 -38.90 8.21 -11.91
C ARG A 256 -39.87 9.02 -11.05
N ILE A 257 -39.78 9.03 -9.72
CA ILE A 257 -40.64 9.80 -8.82
C ILE A 257 -40.66 11.30 -9.17
N TRP A 258 -39.52 11.85 -9.57
CA TRP A 258 -39.44 13.28 -9.87
C TRP A 258 -39.37 13.62 -11.38
N THR A 259 -39.22 12.59 -12.24
CA THR A 259 -39.21 12.80 -13.72
C THR A 259 -40.54 12.54 -14.38
N THR A 260 -41.50 11.88 -13.69
CA THR A 260 -42.82 11.54 -14.24
C THR A 260 -43.96 12.22 -13.45
N LYS A 261 -45.18 12.14 -13.95
CA LYS A 261 -46.40 12.62 -13.30
C LYS A 261 -47.54 11.60 -13.44
N GLY A 262 -48.61 11.80 -12.65
CA GLY A 262 -49.85 11.00 -12.74
C GLY A 262 -49.60 9.53 -12.37
N GLU A 263 -50.17 8.61 -13.15
CA GLU A 263 -50.16 7.17 -12.88
C GLU A 263 -48.74 6.61 -12.85
N ASP A 264 -47.84 7.07 -13.74
CA ASP A 264 -46.43 6.63 -13.78
C ASP A 264 -45.65 7.05 -12.54
N GLN A 265 -45.94 8.23 -11.99
CA GLN A 265 -45.31 8.70 -10.75
C GLN A 265 -45.83 7.89 -9.55
N GLU A 266 -47.14 7.62 -9.49
CA GLU A 266 -47.70 6.79 -8.42
C GLU A 266 -47.20 5.35 -8.48
N ALA A 267 -47.05 4.78 -9.67
CA ALA A 267 -46.44 3.48 -9.86
C ALA A 267 -44.96 3.45 -9.39
N ALA A 268 -44.20 4.46 -9.76
CA ALA A 268 -42.80 4.58 -9.36
C ALA A 268 -42.65 4.74 -7.83
N LYS A 269 -43.52 5.54 -7.20
CA LYS A 269 -43.56 5.70 -5.74
C LYS A 269 -43.85 4.38 -5.06
N LYS A 270 -44.88 3.65 -5.49
CA LYS A 270 -45.24 2.36 -4.92
C LYS A 270 -44.11 1.36 -5.04
N GLU A 271 -43.50 1.25 -6.22
CA GLU A 271 -42.37 0.36 -6.47
C GLU A 271 -41.19 0.75 -5.59
N PHE A 272 -40.86 2.05 -5.46
CA PHE A 272 -39.79 2.54 -4.62
C PHE A 272 -39.99 2.16 -3.13
N ILE A 273 -41.22 2.33 -2.60
CA ILE A 273 -41.52 1.93 -1.22
C ILE A 273 -41.36 0.42 -1.04
N GLU A 274 -41.82 -0.39 -2.00
CA GLU A 274 -41.68 -1.86 -1.94
C GLU A 274 -40.20 -2.26 -1.94
N LEU A 275 -39.35 -1.59 -2.75
CA LEU A 275 -37.91 -1.81 -2.77
C LEU A 275 -37.22 -1.44 -1.43
N LEU A 276 -37.65 -0.33 -0.81
CA LEU A 276 -37.14 0.04 0.53
C LEU A 276 -37.57 -0.98 1.60
N LYS A 277 -38.81 -1.52 1.52
CA LYS A 277 -39.29 -2.58 2.43
C LYS A 277 -38.48 -3.89 2.26
N LEU A 278 -38.07 -4.23 1.03
CA LEU A 278 -37.17 -5.37 0.81
C LEU A 278 -35.80 -5.16 1.48
N LEU A 279 -35.23 -3.97 1.35
CA LEU A 279 -33.98 -3.62 2.02
C LEU A 279 -34.12 -3.59 3.54
N GLU A 280 -35.25 -3.07 4.06
CA GLU A 280 -35.52 -3.09 5.49
C GLU A 280 -35.70 -4.52 6.02
N GLY A 281 -36.29 -5.42 5.23
CA GLY A 281 -36.38 -6.84 5.55
C GLY A 281 -35.01 -7.53 5.61
N GLU A 282 -34.12 -7.23 4.67
CA GLU A 282 -32.73 -7.75 4.69
C GLU A 282 -31.93 -7.17 5.87
N LEU A 283 -32.12 -5.90 6.17
CA LEU A 283 -31.51 -5.27 7.34
C LEU A 283 -31.95 -5.97 8.65
N GLY A 284 -33.28 -6.22 8.78
CA GLY A 284 -33.86 -6.82 9.96
C GLY A 284 -33.61 -5.97 11.21
N ASP A 285 -33.14 -6.59 12.27
CA ASP A 285 -32.80 -5.90 13.53
C ASP A 285 -31.28 -5.61 13.63
N LYS A 286 -30.53 -5.85 12.56
CA LYS A 286 -29.08 -5.59 12.54
C LYS A 286 -28.79 -4.08 12.52
N PRO A 287 -27.77 -3.60 13.24
CA PRO A 287 -27.37 -2.20 13.20
C PRO A 287 -26.86 -1.73 11.82
N TYR A 288 -26.32 -2.65 11.02
CA TYR A 288 -25.84 -2.44 9.65
C TYR A 288 -26.11 -3.69 8.81
N PHE A 289 -26.09 -3.57 7.48
CA PHE A 289 -26.30 -4.72 6.59
C PHE A 289 -25.24 -5.84 6.78
N ASN A 290 -24.04 -5.47 7.23
CA ASN A 290 -22.97 -6.43 7.57
C ASN A 290 -23.00 -6.85 9.07
N GLY A 291 -24.13 -6.78 9.74
CA GLY A 291 -24.26 -7.10 11.17
C GLY A 291 -23.80 -5.94 12.06
N GLU A 292 -22.87 -6.16 12.97
CA GLU A 292 -22.39 -5.13 13.90
C GLU A 292 -21.50 -4.07 13.23
N ASN A 293 -21.00 -4.33 12.04
CA ASN A 293 -20.06 -3.46 11.36
C ASN A 293 -20.67 -2.83 10.10
N PHE A 294 -20.38 -1.52 9.92
CA PHE A 294 -20.67 -0.82 8.68
C PHE A 294 -19.94 -1.49 7.51
N GLY A 295 -20.65 -1.83 6.44
CA GLY A 295 -20.15 -2.64 5.35
C GLY A 295 -20.41 -2.07 3.96
N PHE A 296 -20.16 -2.92 2.94
CA PHE A 296 -20.24 -2.52 1.53
C PHE A 296 -21.67 -2.14 1.09
N VAL A 297 -22.69 -2.85 1.59
CA VAL A 297 -24.10 -2.53 1.28
C VAL A 297 -24.49 -1.20 1.89
N ASP A 298 -24.08 -0.95 3.14
CA ASP A 298 -24.31 0.33 3.81
C ASP A 298 -23.69 1.49 3.04
N LEU A 299 -22.46 1.30 2.56
CA LEU A 299 -21.74 2.30 1.76
C LEU A 299 -22.44 2.58 0.42
N ALA A 300 -22.97 1.55 -0.24
CA ALA A 300 -23.67 1.69 -1.51
C ALA A 300 -25.03 2.42 -1.35
N LEU A 301 -25.69 2.22 -0.21
CA LEU A 301 -27.06 2.70 0.01
C LEU A 301 -27.12 4.09 0.66
N ILE A 302 -26.22 4.39 1.59
CA ILE A 302 -26.32 5.62 2.39
C ILE A 302 -26.27 6.94 1.56
N PRO A 303 -25.61 7.03 0.40
CA PRO A 303 -25.66 8.24 -0.44
C PRO A 303 -27.08 8.65 -0.85
N PHE A 304 -27.99 7.67 -0.99
CA PHE A 304 -29.38 7.94 -1.35
C PHE A 304 -30.17 8.64 -0.23
N TYR A 305 -29.71 8.56 1.02
CA TYR A 305 -30.35 9.26 2.15
C TYR A 305 -30.50 10.77 1.90
N SER A 306 -29.52 11.40 1.28
CA SER A 306 -29.57 12.82 0.91
C SER A 306 -30.65 13.15 -0.11
N TRP A 307 -31.15 12.13 -0.85
CA TRP A 307 -32.20 12.26 -1.86
C TRP A 307 -33.61 12.04 -1.31
N PHE A 308 -33.75 11.40 -0.15
CA PHE A 308 -35.07 11.02 0.41
C PHE A 308 -35.99 12.22 0.58
N PRO A 309 -35.59 13.37 1.15
CA PRO A 309 -36.47 14.52 1.25
C PRO A 309 -36.95 15.03 -0.12
N THR A 310 -36.13 14.86 -1.16
CA THR A 310 -36.52 15.18 -2.54
C THR A 310 -37.55 14.22 -3.07
N PHE A 311 -37.39 12.91 -2.87
CA PHE A 311 -38.38 11.90 -3.28
C PHE A 311 -39.68 12.07 -2.55
N GLU A 312 -39.65 12.33 -1.24
CA GLU A 312 -40.84 12.59 -0.41
C GLU A 312 -41.63 13.80 -0.90
N LYS A 313 -40.95 14.90 -1.20
CA LYS A 313 -41.58 16.14 -1.69
C LYS A 313 -42.24 15.94 -3.05
N PHE A 314 -41.57 15.27 -4.01
CA PHE A 314 -42.14 15.04 -5.34
C PHE A 314 -43.24 13.96 -5.34
N GLY A 315 -43.05 12.89 -4.56
CA GLY A 315 -43.98 11.76 -4.50
C GLY A 315 -45.12 11.91 -3.48
N ASN A 316 -45.08 12.96 -2.65
CA ASN A 316 -46.02 13.20 -1.57
C ASN A 316 -46.26 11.97 -0.66
N PHE A 317 -45.18 11.45 -0.10
CA PHE A 317 -45.18 10.32 0.84
C PHE A 317 -44.10 10.56 1.94
N ASN A 318 -44.04 9.67 2.92
CA ASN A 318 -43.06 9.78 4.01
C ASN A 318 -42.40 8.43 4.23
N ILE A 319 -41.07 8.38 4.03
CA ILE A 319 -40.27 7.17 4.12
C ILE A 319 -40.25 6.63 5.55
N GLU A 320 -40.19 7.50 6.56
CA GLU A 320 -40.15 7.07 7.96
C GLU A 320 -41.42 6.33 8.38
N LYS A 321 -42.58 6.74 7.85
CA LYS A 321 -43.87 6.04 8.10
C LYS A 321 -43.91 4.66 7.43
N GLU A 322 -43.33 4.54 6.25
CA GLU A 322 -43.33 3.31 5.45
C GLU A 322 -42.24 2.31 5.87
N CYS A 323 -41.06 2.81 6.25
CA CYS A 323 -39.86 2.03 6.53
C CYS A 323 -39.08 2.61 7.75
N PRO A 324 -39.63 2.51 8.97
CA PRO A 324 -39.04 3.15 10.16
C PRO A 324 -37.67 2.59 10.55
N LYS A 325 -37.43 1.28 10.39
CA LYS A 325 -36.11 0.66 10.67
C LYS A 325 -35.06 1.14 9.69
N PHE A 326 -35.44 1.35 8.43
CA PHE A 326 -34.55 1.86 7.40
C PHE A 326 -34.08 3.30 7.71
N VAL A 327 -34.97 4.17 8.19
CA VAL A 327 -34.62 5.52 8.62
C VAL A 327 -33.77 5.49 9.88
N ALA A 328 -34.06 4.60 10.84
CA ALA A 328 -33.19 4.42 12.02
C ALA A 328 -31.78 3.96 11.67
N TRP A 329 -31.65 3.04 10.69
CA TRP A 329 -30.36 2.65 10.13
C TRP A 329 -29.62 3.84 9.49
N ALA A 330 -30.30 4.62 8.64
CA ALA A 330 -29.71 5.77 7.98
C ALA A 330 -29.21 6.80 9.01
N ASN A 331 -30.01 7.11 10.03
CA ASN A 331 -29.63 7.98 11.13
C ASN A 331 -28.39 7.46 11.87
N LYS A 332 -28.25 6.14 12.06
CA LYS A 332 -27.06 5.54 12.65
C LYS A 332 -25.83 5.70 11.74
N CYS A 333 -26.01 5.55 10.44
CA CYS A 333 -24.92 5.72 9.47
C CYS A 333 -24.37 7.16 9.45
N ILE A 334 -25.24 8.18 9.47
CA ILE A 334 -24.83 9.59 9.41
C ILE A 334 -24.07 10.06 10.68
N HIS A 335 -24.18 9.36 11.80
CA HIS A 335 -23.36 9.63 12.99
C HIS A 335 -21.90 9.25 12.81
N LYS A 336 -21.52 8.54 11.73
CA LYS A 336 -20.13 8.29 11.40
C LYS A 336 -19.53 9.50 10.68
N ASP A 337 -18.43 10.02 11.19
CA ASP A 337 -17.70 11.17 10.60
C ASP A 337 -17.40 11.00 9.11
N SER A 338 -17.01 9.79 8.71
CA SER A 338 -16.72 9.46 7.32
C SER A 338 -17.95 9.55 6.40
N VAL A 339 -19.15 9.30 6.94
CA VAL A 339 -20.40 9.40 6.20
C VAL A 339 -20.89 10.84 6.18
N SER A 340 -21.01 11.48 7.34
CA SER A 340 -21.57 12.84 7.46
C SER A 340 -20.77 13.87 6.66
N LYS A 341 -19.44 13.75 6.61
CA LYS A 341 -18.57 14.65 5.84
C LYS A 341 -18.61 14.41 4.32
N SER A 342 -19.16 13.28 3.87
CA SER A 342 -19.20 12.89 2.46
C SER A 342 -20.57 13.03 1.81
N LEU A 343 -21.64 13.14 2.60
CA LEU A 343 -22.99 13.27 2.09
C LEU A 343 -23.29 14.69 1.60
N ALA A 344 -24.04 14.77 0.51
CA ALA A 344 -24.59 16.03 0.05
C ALA A 344 -25.69 16.53 1.00
N GLU A 345 -25.76 17.84 1.19
CA GLU A 345 -26.88 18.45 1.93
C GLU A 345 -28.21 18.24 1.19
N PRO A 346 -29.26 17.72 1.85
CA PRO A 346 -30.54 17.43 1.20
C PRO A 346 -31.17 18.61 0.45
N ASN A 347 -31.03 19.83 0.97
CA ASN A 347 -31.54 21.04 0.31
C ASN A 347 -30.83 21.29 -1.03
N LYS A 348 -29.51 21.08 -1.08
CA LYS A 348 -28.74 21.22 -2.33
C LYS A 348 -29.17 20.18 -3.37
N VAL A 349 -29.47 18.94 -2.94
CA VAL A 349 -30.00 17.91 -3.82
C VAL A 349 -31.34 18.33 -4.40
N TYR A 350 -32.25 18.84 -3.58
CA TYR A 350 -33.53 19.32 -4.04
C TYR A 350 -33.44 20.48 -5.04
N GLU A 351 -32.59 21.48 -4.75
CA GLU A 351 -32.35 22.60 -5.67
C GLU A 351 -31.74 22.14 -6.99
N TYR A 352 -30.81 21.18 -6.93
CA TYR A 352 -30.23 20.57 -8.12
C TYR A 352 -31.30 19.92 -8.98
N VAL A 353 -32.19 19.12 -8.38
CA VAL A 353 -33.27 18.46 -9.11
C VAL A 353 -34.23 19.48 -9.75
N LEU A 354 -34.59 20.56 -9.06
CA LEU A 354 -35.42 21.63 -9.62
C LEU A 354 -34.79 22.28 -10.86
N LYS A 355 -33.49 22.63 -10.77
CA LYS A 355 -32.74 23.20 -11.92
C LYS A 355 -32.68 22.21 -13.09
N PHE A 356 -32.41 20.94 -12.79
CA PHE A 356 -32.31 19.90 -13.79
C PHE A 356 -33.64 19.64 -14.52
N LYS A 357 -34.74 19.62 -13.77
CA LYS A 357 -36.10 19.53 -14.34
C LYS A 357 -36.38 20.70 -15.29
N GLN A 358 -36.06 21.91 -14.87
CA GLN A 358 -36.22 23.12 -15.69
C GLN A 358 -35.43 23.07 -16.98
N GLN A 359 -34.17 22.63 -16.92
CA GLN A 359 -33.30 22.51 -18.08
C GLN A 359 -33.77 21.48 -19.10
N LEU A 360 -34.40 20.39 -18.65
CA LEU A 360 -34.90 19.31 -19.50
C LEU A 360 -36.37 19.46 -19.89
N GLY A 361 -37.05 20.53 -19.45
CA GLY A 361 -38.46 20.71 -19.69
C GLY A 361 -39.35 19.61 -19.06
N LEU A 362 -38.88 18.99 -17.98
CA LEU A 362 -39.60 17.91 -17.30
C LEU A 362 -40.73 18.47 -16.46
N PRO A 363 -41.81 17.70 -16.33
CA PRO A 363 -43.02 18.12 -15.64
C PRO A 363 -42.84 18.31 -14.12
#